data_9ea81a8e0344352f78d4637cfa07e0c9
#
_entry.id   9ea81a8e0344352f78d4637cfa07e0c9
#
_cell.length_a   1.000
_cell.length_b   1.000
_cell.length_c   1.000
_cell.angle_alpha   90.00
_cell.angle_beta   90.00
_cell.angle_gamma   90.00
#
_symmetry.space_group_name_H-M   'P 1'
#
loop_
_entity.id
_entity.type
_entity.pdbx_description
1 polymer ?
#
loop_
_entity_poly.entity_id
_entity_poly.type
_entity_poly.pdbx_seq_one_letter_code
_entity_poly.pdbx_strand_id
1 'polypeptide(L)'
;MMAALSDGFIAMPGGYGTLEEIIEMVTWGQLHFHDKPCGLLNVGGYFDHLLAFLDHANKERFLRRENRDMLLVDSDPVGIIQQFERYTAPHVEKWTA
;
A
#
# COMPACT_ATOMS: atom_id res chain seq x y z
N MET A 1 0.33 9.02 -10.62
CA MET A 1 1.67 9.49 -10.24
C MET A 1 2.00 9.05 -8.82
N MET A 2 3.24 8.64 -8.61
CA MET A 2 3.70 8.22 -7.28
C MET A 2 4.81 9.16 -6.82
N ALA A 3 4.77 9.57 -5.56
CA ALA A 3 5.82 10.35 -4.93
C ALA A 3 6.64 9.44 -4.02
N ALA A 4 7.95 9.42 -4.21
CA ALA A 4 8.85 8.70 -3.32
C ALA A 4 9.42 9.69 -2.31
N LEU A 5 9.23 9.37 -1.04
CA LEU A 5 9.76 10.15 0.08
C LEU A 5 10.89 9.35 0.72
N SER A 6 11.75 10.02 1.50
CA SER A 6 12.81 9.30 2.23
C SER A 6 12.24 8.22 3.15
N ASP A 7 11.03 8.43 3.65
CA ASP A 7 10.39 7.55 4.64
C ASP A 7 9.23 6.72 4.09
N GLY A 8 8.93 6.82 2.78
CA GLY A 8 7.81 6.05 2.24
C GLY A 8 7.46 6.41 0.81
N PHE A 9 6.40 5.78 0.30
CA PHE A 9 5.90 5.97 -1.06
C PHE A 9 4.41 6.30 -1.02
N ILE A 10 3.99 7.32 -1.75
CA ILE A 10 2.59 7.74 -1.83
C ILE A 10 2.14 7.70 -3.28
N ALA A 11 1.07 6.96 -3.55
CA ALA A 11 0.43 6.97 -4.86
C ALA A 11 -0.73 7.96 -4.86
N MET A 12 -0.73 8.84 -5.85
CA MET A 12 -1.81 9.79 -6.11
C MET A 12 -2.68 9.25 -7.24
N PRO A 13 -3.92 9.76 -7.40
CA PRO A 13 -4.77 9.31 -8.48
C PRO A 13 -4.06 9.32 -9.83
N GLY A 14 -4.18 8.22 -10.56
CA GLY A 14 -3.51 8.04 -11.84
C GLY A 14 -3.97 6.76 -12.54
N GLY A 15 -3.26 6.37 -13.57
CA GLY A 15 -3.61 5.22 -14.39
C GLY A 15 -2.76 3.98 -14.11
N TYR A 16 -2.51 3.18 -15.16
CA TYR A 16 -1.78 1.92 -15.03
C TYR A 16 -0.37 2.09 -14.45
N GLY A 17 0.34 3.16 -14.85
CA GLY A 17 1.70 3.38 -14.35
C GLY A 17 1.74 3.60 -12.85
N THR A 18 0.77 4.34 -12.32
CA THR A 18 0.66 4.56 -10.88
C THR A 18 0.39 3.25 -10.14
N LEU A 19 -0.54 2.44 -10.65
CA LEU A 19 -0.86 1.14 -10.06
C LEU A 19 0.35 0.21 -10.10
N GLU A 20 1.06 0.17 -11.22
CA GLU A 20 2.25 -0.65 -11.35
C GLU A 20 3.31 -0.25 -10.32
N GLU A 21 3.58 1.04 -10.20
CA GLU A 21 4.59 1.53 -9.26
C GLU A 21 4.26 1.21 -7.81
N ILE A 22 3.02 1.49 -7.38
CA ILE A 22 2.67 1.29 -5.97
C ILE A 22 2.58 -0.20 -5.61
N ILE A 23 2.03 -1.01 -6.50
CA ILE A 23 1.93 -2.46 -6.28
C ILE A 23 3.32 -3.08 -6.23
N GLU A 24 4.24 -2.63 -7.08
CA GLU A 24 5.62 -3.08 -7.05
C GLU A 24 6.28 -2.75 -5.72
N MET A 25 6.10 -1.52 -5.22
CA MET A 25 6.68 -1.11 -3.93
C MET A 25 6.11 -1.91 -2.77
N VAL A 26 4.80 -2.16 -2.76
CA VAL A 26 4.19 -3.00 -1.72
C VAL A 26 4.72 -4.44 -1.80
N THR A 27 4.86 -4.96 -3.01
CA THR A 27 5.39 -6.30 -3.22
C THR A 27 6.81 -6.42 -2.68
N TRP A 28 7.66 -5.42 -2.96
CA TRP A 28 9.03 -5.44 -2.44
C TRP A 28 9.07 -5.32 -0.92
N GLY A 29 8.16 -4.55 -0.34
CA GLY A 29 8.01 -4.50 1.11
C GLY A 29 7.59 -5.85 1.70
N GLN A 30 6.67 -6.54 1.02
CA GLN A 30 6.22 -7.88 1.41
C GLN A 30 7.38 -8.88 1.38
N LEU A 31 8.29 -8.71 0.44
CA LEU A 31 9.48 -9.55 0.30
C LEU A 31 10.65 -9.10 1.17
N HIS A 32 10.45 -8.09 1.99
CA HIS A 32 11.44 -7.53 2.92
C HIS A 32 12.64 -6.86 2.25
N PHE A 33 12.48 -6.36 1.03
CA PHE A 33 13.52 -5.56 0.38
C PHE A 33 13.59 -4.13 0.92
N HIS A 34 12.53 -3.66 1.58
CA HIS A 34 12.52 -2.42 2.32
C HIS A 34 11.45 -2.48 3.41
N ASP A 35 11.54 -1.59 4.39
CA ASP A 35 10.58 -1.49 5.49
C ASP A 35 9.78 -0.18 5.44
N LYS A 36 9.78 0.48 4.29
CA LYS A 36 9.10 1.77 4.13
C LYS A 36 7.61 1.58 3.91
N PRO A 37 6.78 2.44 4.52
CA PRO A 37 5.35 2.39 4.28
C PRO A 37 4.98 2.81 2.86
N CYS A 38 3.89 2.24 2.37
CA CYS A 38 3.31 2.59 1.08
C CYS A 38 1.86 3.01 1.32
N GLY A 39 1.43 4.10 0.70
CA GLY A 39 0.09 4.61 0.92
C GLY A 39 -0.58 5.08 -0.35
N LEU A 40 -1.91 5.07 -0.32
CA LEU A 40 -2.75 5.66 -1.34
C LEU A 40 -3.34 6.96 -0.81
N LEU A 41 -3.14 8.04 -1.55
CA LEU A 41 -3.87 9.28 -1.29
C LEU A 41 -5.21 9.16 -2.00
N ASN A 42 -6.24 8.77 -1.26
CA ASN A 42 -7.55 8.42 -1.81
C ASN A 42 -8.46 9.63 -1.90
N VAL A 43 -8.24 10.46 -2.92
CA VAL A 43 -9.02 11.68 -3.14
C VAL A 43 -10.37 11.32 -3.79
N GLY A 44 -11.46 11.73 -3.15
CA GLY A 44 -12.80 11.51 -3.69
C GLY A 44 -13.15 10.04 -3.92
N GLY A 45 -12.55 9.14 -3.18
CA GLY A 45 -12.82 7.71 -3.35
C GLY A 45 -12.20 7.09 -4.59
N TYR A 46 -11.21 7.74 -5.17
CA TYR A 46 -10.61 7.30 -6.45
C TYR A 46 -10.12 5.84 -6.41
N PHE A 47 -9.58 5.40 -5.27
CA PHE A 47 -9.05 4.05 -5.12
C PHE A 47 -10.01 3.07 -4.45
N ASP A 48 -11.27 3.45 -4.24
CA ASP A 48 -12.21 2.60 -3.51
C ASP A 48 -12.37 1.22 -4.14
N HIS A 49 -12.45 1.14 -5.46
CA HIS A 49 -12.61 -0.15 -6.14
C HIS A 49 -11.36 -1.01 -6.06
N LEU A 50 -10.17 -0.39 -6.09
CA LEU A 50 -8.93 -1.13 -5.90
C LEU A 50 -8.87 -1.71 -4.50
N LEU A 51 -9.23 -0.92 -3.49
CA LEU A 51 -9.25 -1.36 -2.11
C LEU A 51 -10.27 -2.49 -1.91
N ALA A 52 -11.44 -2.37 -2.52
CA ALA A 52 -12.44 -3.43 -2.48
C ALA A 52 -11.92 -4.72 -3.11
N PHE A 53 -11.19 -4.62 -4.21
CA PHE A 53 -10.58 -5.79 -4.85
C PHE A 53 -9.53 -6.44 -3.93
N LEU A 54 -8.69 -5.63 -3.30
CA LEU A 54 -7.66 -6.16 -2.38
C LEU A 54 -8.30 -6.83 -1.16
N ASP A 55 -9.37 -6.26 -0.64
CA ASP A 55 -10.13 -6.87 0.45
C ASP A 55 -10.76 -8.20 0.01
N HIS A 56 -11.24 -8.25 -1.21
CA HIS A 56 -11.76 -9.48 -1.80
C HIS A 56 -10.67 -10.54 -1.92
N ALA A 57 -9.47 -10.14 -2.38
CA ALA A 57 -8.34 -11.05 -2.47
C ALA A 57 -7.95 -11.61 -1.10
N ASN A 58 -8.05 -10.78 -0.06
CA ASN A 58 -7.83 -11.24 1.31
C ASN A 58 -8.89 -12.24 1.74
N LYS A 59 -10.16 -11.95 1.46
CA LYS A 59 -11.27 -12.83 1.80
C LYS A 59 -11.15 -14.19 1.12
N GLU A 60 -10.70 -14.21 -0.13
CA GLU A 60 -10.52 -15.44 -0.91
C GLU A 60 -9.17 -16.12 -0.64
N ARG A 61 -8.40 -15.60 0.32
CA ARG A 61 -7.12 -16.17 0.78
C ARG A 61 -5.99 -16.12 -0.24
N PHE A 62 -6.07 -15.25 -1.23
CA PHE A 62 -4.96 -14.98 -2.15
C PHE A 62 -4.01 -13.92 -1.61
N LEU A 63 -4.41 -13.18 -0.58
CA LEU A 63 -3.64 -12.12 0.04
C LEU A 63 -3.81 -12.19 1.55
N ARG A 64 -2.71 -12.29 2.29
CA ARG A 64 -2.75 -12.32 3.75
C ARG A 64 -3.20 -10.97 4.31
N ARG A 65 -3.90 -10.99 5.44
CA ARG A 65 -4.38 -9.76 6.09
C ARG A 65 -3.23 -8.82 6.42
N GLU A 66 -2.14 -9.35 6.93
CA GLU A 66 -0.96 -8.57 7.28
C GLU A 66 -0.40 -7.85 6.06
N ASN A 67 -0.39 -8.50 4.92
CA ASN A 67 0.11 -7.93 3.68
C ASN A 67 -0.89 -6.93 3.07
N ARG A 68 -2.19 -7.20 3.19
CA ARG A 68 -3.21 -6.24 2.76
C ARG A 68 -3.08 -4.93 3.53
N ASP A 69 -2.83 -5.03 4.84
CA ASP A 69 -2.73 -3.86 5.71
C ASP A 69 -1.43 -3.08 5.55
N MET A 70 -0.47 -3.59 4.77
CA MET A 70 0.74 -2.85 4.43
C MET A 70 0.43 -1.62 3.57
N LEU A 71 -0.67 -1.65 2.81
CA LEU A 71 -1.08 -0.52 2.00
C LEU A 71 -1.95 0.41 2.83
N LEU A 72 -1.40 1.55 3.20
CA LEU A 72 -2.09 2.55 4.01
C LEU A 72 -2.95 3.43 3.12
N VAL A 73 -4.01 4.00 3.68
CA VAL A 73 -4.97 4.79 2.92
C VAL A 73 -5.39 6.01 3.73
N ASP A 74 -5.40 7.17 3.10
CA ASP A 74 -5.99 8.37 3.68
C ASP A 74 -6.41 9.31 2.55
N SER A 75 -7.41 10.15 2.79
CA SER A 75 -7.83 11.17 1.84
C SER A 75 -7.08 12.48 2.02
N ASP A 76 -6.34 12.62 3.10
CA ASP A 76 -5.62 13.83 3.48
C ASP A 76 -4.10 13.53 3.50
N PRO A 77 -3.27 14.35 2.82
CA PRO A 77 -1.82 14.18 2.86
C PRO A 77 -1.24 14.19 4.28
N VAL A 78 -1.76 15.04 5.15
CA VAL A 78 -1.28 15.09 6.55
C VAL A 78 -1.62 13.79 7.26
N GLY A 79 -2.82 13.26 7.04
CA GLY A 79 -3.23 11.99 7.64
C GLY A 79 -2.35 10.82 7.21
N ILE A 80 -1.99 10.77 5.93
CA ILE A 80 -1.14 9.66 5.45
C ILE A 80 0.27 9.75 6.01
N ILE A 81 0.81 10.95 6.16
CA ILE A 81 2.12 11.16 6.78
C ILE A 81 2.09 10.71 8.24
N GLN A 82 1.01 11.02 8.96
CA GLN A 82 0.84 10.58 10.35
C GLN A 82 0.79 9.05 10.45
N GLN A 83 0.13 8.39 9.52
CA GLN A 83 0.12 6.92 9.46
C GLN A 83 1.52 6.38 9.19
N PHE A 84 2.29 7.02 8.33
CA PHE A 84 3.66 6.62 8.03
C PHE A 84 4.54 6.65 9.28
N GLU A 85 4.37 7.65 10.12
CA GLU A 85 5.15 7.79 11.36
C GLU A 85 4.88 6.65 12.35
N ARG A 86 3.70 6.05 12.27
CA ARG A 86 3.31 4.94 13.16
C ARG A 86 3.53 3.57 12.53
N TYR A 87 3.93 3.54 11.28
CA TYR A 87 4.03 2.28 10.55
C TYR A 87 5.20 1.44 11.05
N THR A 88 4.93 0.17 11.26
CA THR A 88 5.96 -0.85 11.53
C THR A 88 5.73 -1.99 10.54
N ALA A 89 6.77 -2.33 9.79
CA ALA A 89 6.68 -3.40 8.80
C ALA A 89 6.33 -4.73 9.49
N PRO A 90 5.39 -5.51 8.93
CA PRO A 90 5.04 -6.79 9.51
C PRO A 90 6.16 -7.79 9.33
N HIS A 91 6.40 -8.62 10.35
CA HIS A 91 7.35 -9.72 10.30
C HIS A 91 6.61 -11.01 9.95
N VAL A 92 6.12 -11.08 8.73
CA VAL A 92 5.42 -12.27 8.23
C VAL A 92 6.43 -13.15 7.51
N GLU A 93 6.35 -14.47 7.75
CA GLU A 93 7.20 -15.41 7.05
C GLU A 93 6.99 -15.26 5.54
N LYS A 94 8.10 -15.35 4.78
CA LYS A 94 8.04 -15.23 3.35
C LYS A 94 7.06 -16.22 2.76
N TRP A 95 6.15 -15.71 1.98
CA TRP A 95 5.11 -16.49 1.36
C TRP A 95 5.47 -16.73 -0.10
N THR A 96 5.46 -17.99 -0.50
CA THR A 96 5.87 -18.41 -1.82
C THR A 96 4.71 -18.55 -2.81
N ALA A 97 3.52 -18.25 -2.39
CA ALA A 97 2.34 -18.37 -3.25
C ALA A 97 2.14 -17.11 -4.10
#